data_4e5cc94c737041912e4857bc4d779159
#
_entry.id   4e5cc94c737041912e4857bc4d779159
#
_cell.length_a   1.000
_cell.length_b   1.000
_cell.length_c   1.000
_cell.angle_alpha   90.00
_cell.angle_beta   90.00
_cell.angle_gamma   90.00
#
_symmetry.space_group_name_H-M   'P 1'
#
loop_
_entity.id
_entity.type
_entity.pdbx_description
1 polymer ?
#
loop_
_entity_poly.entity_id
_entity_poly.type
_entity_poly.pdbx_seq_one_letter_code
_entity_poly.pdbx_strand_id
1 'polypeptide(L)'
;MLACLPVKDCYNTLYRGDRVVVAEFAIHSADSVDSVWVKLAHSQEIQGWIGEREMMQAFVPTDSISQFIYLFSDTHASYFMIIFALFVGVYLFRAFRRKQLQLVYFNDIDSVYPLFLCLLMAFSATVYESMQVFVPDTWEHFYFNPTLSPFKVPFILSVFLLGIWLFLIVALAVLDDLFRQLTPAAAVFYLLGLMSSCIFCYFFFILMTHIYIGYLFLTFFIWVFAKKVHRNISLTHYYALDAFIGIGIALIILIST
;
A
#
# COMPACT_ATOMS: atom_id res chain seq x y z
N MET A 1 -20.69 -4.10 -24.82
CA MET A 1 -20.36 -4.35 -26.22
C MET A 1 -18.91 -3.98 -26.47
N LEU A 2 -18.13 -4.81 -27.17
CA LEU A 2 -16.74 -4.49 -27.51
C LEU A 2 -16.69 -3.89 -28.92
N ALA A 3 -16.02 -2.76 -29.09
CA ALA A 3 -15.89 -2.10 -30.38
C ALA A 3 -14.58 -2.51 -31.08
N CYS A 4 -14.55 -2.37 -32.40
CA CYS A 4 -13.32 -2.51 -33.20
C CYS A 4 -12.73 -1.12 -33.46
N LEU A 5 -11.38 -0.98 -33.39
CA LEU A 5 -10.70 0.24 -33.81
C LEU A 5 -10.08 0.05 -35.21
N PRO A 6 -10.21 1.04 -36.13
CA PRO A 6 -11.06 2.22 -36.06
C PRO A 6 -12.54 1.86 -36.18
N VAL A 7 -13.38 2.59 -35.46
CA VAL A 7 -14.82 2.35 -35.28
C VAL A 7 -15.50 2.00 -36.60
N LYS A 8 -15.67 0.72 -36.85
CA LYS A 8 -16.55 0.15 -37.87
C LYS A 8 -17.34 -0.95 -37.22
N ASP A 9 -18.63 -0.98 -37.51
CA ASP A 9 -19.78 -1.78 -37.13
C ASP A 9 -19.57 -3.28 -36.76
N CYS A 10 -18.51 -3.66 -36.11
CA CYS A 10 -18.31 -5.01 -35.58
C CYS A 10 -18.40 -4.97 -34.06
N TYR A 11 -19.46 -5.49 -33.52
CA TYR A 11 -19.70 -5.61 -32.11
C TYR A 11 -19.61 -7.07 -31.69
N ASN A 12 -18.64 -7.39 -30.86
CA ASN A 12 -18.61 -8.68 -30.15
C ASN A 12 -19.40 -8.52 -28.85
N THR A 13 -20.38 -9.40 -28.64
CA THR A 13 -21.18 -9.40 -27.42
C THR A 13 -20.58 -10.31 -26.40
N LEU A 14 -20.36 -9.79 -25.19
CA LEU A 14 -20.01 -10.57 -24.02
C LEU A 14 -21.25 -10.77 -23.15
N TYR A 15 -21.35 -11.93 -22.52
CA TYR A 15 -22.44 -12.29 -21.63
C TYR A 15 -22.00 -12.17 -20.17
N ARG A 16 -22.99 -12.03 -19.28
CA ARG A 16 -22.73 -11.96 -17.84
C ARG A 16 -22.10 -13.26 -17.33
N GLY A 17 -20.93 -13.15 -16.76
CA GLY A 17 -20.15 -14.31 -16.25
C GLY A 17 -18.96 -14.69 -17.13
N ASP A 18 -18.83 -14.09 -18.34
CA ASP A 18 -17.67 -14.33 -19.17
C ASP A 18 -16.41 -13.75 -18.51
N ARG A 19 -15.34 -14.52 -18.58
CA ARG A 19 -14.01 -14.07 -18.12
C ARG A 19 -13.27 -13.47 -19.31
N VAL A 20 -12.76 -12.25 -19.09
CA VAL A 20 -11.98 -11.53 -20.11
C VAL A 20 -10.61 -11.17 -19.53
N VAL A 21 -9.63 -11.05 -20.42
CA VAL A 21 -8.28 -10.61 -20.08
C VAL A 21 -8.03 -9.28 -20.77
N VAL A 22 -7.40 -8.36 -20.10
CA VAL A 22 -6.89 -7.12 -20.69
C VAL A 22 -5.67 -7.45 -21.53
N ALA A 23 -5.76 -7.22 -22.84
CA ALA A 23 -4.71 -7.57 -23.79
C ALA A 23 -3.84 -6.38 -24.16
N GLU A 24 -4.41 -5.17 -24.21
CA GLU A 24 -3.72 -3.97 -24.70
C GLU A 24 -4.42 -2.70 -24.20
N PHE A 25 -3.67 -1.59 -24.14
CA PHE A 25 -4.19 -0.27 -23.86
C PHE A 25 -3.86 0.68 -25.01
N ALA A 26 -4.79 1.55 -25.36
CA ALA A 26 -4.58 2.61 -26.35
C ALA A 26 -5.02 3.95 -25.77
N ILE A 27 -4.19 4.97 -25.91
CA ILE A 27 -4.48 6.32 -25.46
C ILE A 27 -4.91 7.16 -26.67
N HIS A 28 -6.16 7.60 -26.66
CA HIS A 28 -6.73 8.50 -27.65
C HIS A 28 -6.97 9.88 -27.04
N SER A 29 -5.98 10.75 -27.10
CA SER A 29 -6.05 12.12 -26.53
C SER A 29 -7.11 13.02 -27.19
N ALA A 30 -7.68 12.60 -28.33
CA ALA A 30 -8.75 13.33 -29.03
C ALA A 30 -10.14 13.02 -28.47
N ASP A 31 -10.32 11.95 -27.68
CA ASP A 31 -11.59 11.61 -27.06
C ASP A 31 -11.69 12.34 -25.71
N SER A 32 -12.66 13.25 -25.62
CA SER A 32 -12.88 14.06 -24.40
C SER A 32 -13.62 13.31 -23.29
N VAL A 33 -14.19 12.14 -23.57
CA VAL A 33 -14.98 11.34 -22.63
C VAL A 33 -14.14 10.21 -22.02
N ASP A 34 -13.45 9.45 -22.87
CA ASP A 34 -12.56 8.35 -22.48
C ASP A 34 -11.24 8.42 -23.26
N SER A 35 -10.22 8.96 -22.63
CA SER A 35 -8.88 9.06 -23.23
C SER A 35 -8.15 7.72 -23.29
N VAL A 36 -8.56 6.74 -22.49
CA VAL A 36 -7.94 5.41 -22.41
C VAL A 36 -8.95 4.36 -22.91
N TRP A 37 -8.52 3.61 -23.91
CA TRP A 37 -9.26 2.48 -24.46
C TRP A 37 -8.54 1.18 -24.12
N VAL A 38 -9.30 0.19 -23.71
CA VAL A 38 -8.79 -1.11 -23.23
C VAL A 38 -9.27 -2.19 -24.19
N LYS A 39 -8.33 -2.98 -24.70
CA LYS A 39 -8.63 -4.15 -25.49
C LYS A 39 -8.89 -5.35 -24.58
N LEU A 40 -10.10 -5.87 -24.62
CA LEU A 40 -10.49 -7.06 -23.90
C LEU A 40 -10.50 -8.27 -24.83
N ALA A 41 -9.98 -9.39 -24.36
CA ALA A 41 -10.00 -10.67 -25.05
C ALA A 41 -10.67 -11.73 -24.17
N HIS A 42 -11.72 -12.39 -24.71
CA HIS A 42 -12.31 -13.58 -24.14
C HIS A 42 -11.72 -14.85 -24.77
N SER A 43 -11.44 -14.79 -26.06
CA SER A 43 -10.76 -15.83 -26.84
C SER A 43 -9.95 -15.19 -27.98
N GLN A 44 -9.24 -16.00 -28.76
CA GLN A 44 -8.52 -15.50 -29.94
C GLN A 44 -9.45 -14.88 -30.99
N GLU A 45 -10.71 -15.31 -31.04
CA GLU A 45 -11.71 -14.82 -32.02
C GLU A 45 -12.57 -13.69 -31.46
N ILE A 46 -12.81 -13.67 -30.14
CA ILE A 46 -13.66 -12.68 -29.46
C ILE A 46 -12.77 -11.68 -28.76
N GLN A 47 -12.44 -10.61 -29.44
CA GLN A 47 -11.66 -9.49 -28.93
C GLN A 47 -12.33 -8.18 -29.33
N GLY A 48 -12.09 -7.12 -28.57
CA GLY A 48 -12.59 -5.80 -28.93
C GLY A 48 -12.16 -4.74 -27.91
N TRP A 49 -12.43 -3.50 -28.25
CA TRP A 49 -12.07 -2.34 -27.47
C TRP A 49 -13.27 -1.79 -26.70
N ILE A 50 -13.02 -1.27 -25.51
CA ILE A 50 -14.00 -0.63 -24.65
C ILE A 50 -13.32 0.56 -23.96
N GLY A 51 -14.06 1.63 -23.70
CA GLY A 51 -13.57 2.75 -22.91
C GLY A 51 -13.30 2.33 -21.46
N GLU A 52 -12.25 2.88 -20.83
CA GLU A 52 -11.86 2.56 -19.46
C GLU A 52 -13.03 2.72 -18.47
N ARG A 53 -13.78 3.81 -18.60
CA ARG A 53 -14.91 4.11 -17.72
C ARG A 53 -16.03 3.08 -17.84
N GLU A 54 -16.36 2.69 -19.07
CA GLU A 54 -17.38 1.67 -19.35
C GLU A 54 -16.91 0.29 -18.86
N MET A 55 -15.63 -0.02 -19.06
CA MET A 55 -14.99 -1.25 -18.54
C MET A 55 -15.09 -1.34 -17.02
N MET A 56 -14.76 -0.28 -16.31
CA MET A 56 -14.82 -0.22 -14.84
C MET A 56 -16.25 -0.41 -14.30
N GLN A 57 -17.28 -0.01 -15.05
CA GLN A 57 -18.68 -0.20 -14.66
C GLN A 57 -19.22 -1.61 -14.97
N ALA A 58 -18.70 -2.24 -16.03
CA ALA A 58 -19.23 -3.51 -16.54
C ALA A 58 -18.50 -4.74 -15.99
N PHE A 59 -17.23 -4.59 -15.60
CA PHE A 59 -16.38 -5.71 -15.18
C PHE A 59 -15.89 -5.55 -13.74
N VAL A 60 -15.80 -6.68 -13.05
CA VAL A 60 -15.24 -6.76 -11.70
C VAL A 60 -13.94 -7.56 -11.76
N PRO A 61 -12.85 -7.08 -11.18
CA PRO A 61 -11.59 -7.81 -11.11
C PRO A 61 -11.76 -9.18 -10.45
N THR A 62 -11.05 -10.18 -10.92
CA THR A 62 -11.07 -11.53 -10.34
C THR A 62 -9.96 -11.79 -9.34
N ASP A 63 -8.87 -11.04 -9.40
CA ASP A 63 -7.76 -11.16 -8.46
C ASP A 63 -8.02 -10.34 -7.17
N SER A 64 -7.53 -10.86 -6.05
CA SER A 64 -7.79 -10.29 -4.73
C SER A 64 -7.25 -8.88 -4.54
N ILE A 65 -6.15 -8.52 -5.20
CA ILE A 65 -5.53 -7.19 -5.08
C ILE A 65 -6.36 -6.16 -5.83
N SER A 66 -6.71 -6.46 -7.08
CA SER A 66 -7.52 -5.55 -7.89
C SER A 66 -8.95 -5.43 -7.31
N GLN A 67 -9.50 -6.49 -6.70
CA GLN A 67 -10.75 -6.42 -5.95
C GLN A 67 -10.64 -5.48 -4.75
N PHE A 68 -9.53 -5.54 -4.02
CA PHE A 68 -9.27 -4.63 -2.91
C PHE A 68 -9.19 -3.17 -3.39
N ILE A 69 -8.42 -2.91 -4.45
CA ILE A 69 -8.30 -1.57 -5.05
C ILE A 69 -9.67 -1.07 -5.54
N TYR A 70 -10.43 -1.92 -6.23
CA TYR A 70 -11.77 -1.60 -6.71
C TYR A 70 -12.71 -1.23 -5.57
N LEU A 71 -12.70 -2.02 -4.48
CA LEU A 71 -13.52 -1.74 -3.29
C LEU A 71 -13.22 -0.37 -2.67
N PHE A 72 -11.93 0.02 -2.62
CA PHE A 72 -11.52 1.32 -2.07
C PHE A 72 -11.69 2.48 -3.07
N SER A 73 -11.73 2.20 -4.36
CA SER A 73 -12.00 3.20 -5.42
C SER A 73 -13.49 3.49 -5.59
N ASP A 74 -14.36 2.63 -5.08
CA ASP A 74 -15.81 2.82 -5.22
C ASP A 74 -16.29 4.02 -4.36
N THR A 75 -17.21 4.77 -4.91
CA THR A 75 -17.83 5.94 -4.26
C THR A 75 -18.45 5.59 -2.91
N HIS A 76 -19.00 4.38 -2.76
CA HIS A 76 -19.56 3.90 -1.49
C HIS A 76 -18.50 3.70 -0.41
N ALA A 77 -17.32 3.20 -0.76
CA ALA A 77 -16.20 3.07 0.17
C ALA A 77 -15.71 4.44 0.67
N SER A 78 -15.71 5.45 -0.20
CA SER A 78 -15.39 6.83 0.17
C SER A 78 -16.34 7.40 1.22
N TYR A 79 -17.64 7.18 1.08
CA TYR A 79 -18.63 7.58 2.10
C TYR A 79 -18.40 6.85 3.43
N PHE A 80 -18.12 5.56 3.39
CA PHE A 80 -17.82 4.80 4.60
C PHE A 80 -16.56 5.34 5.31
N MET A 81 -15.51 5.68 4.56
CA MET A 81 -14.29 6.27 5.12
C MET A 81 -14.54 7.64 5.74
N ILE A 82 -15.39 8.48 5.12
CA ILE A 82 -15.77 9.79 5.66
C ILE A 82 -16.56 9.61 6.98
N ILE A 83 -17.53 8.70 7.02
CA ILE A 83 -18.31 8.41 8.23
C ILE A 83 -17.40 7.90 9.34
N PHE A 84 -16.50 6.98 9.03
CA PHE A 84 -15.52 6.46 10.00
C PHE A 84 -14.62 7.58 10.54
N ALA A 85 -14.09 8.45 9.66
CA ALA A 85 -13.28 9.60 10.05
C ALA A 85 -14.05 10.58 10.95
N LEU A 86 -15.36 10.80 10.68
CA LEU A 86 -16.23 11.60 11.54
C LEU A 86 -16.39 10.99 12.93
N PHE A 87 -16.61 9.67 13.03
CA PHE A 87 -16.69 8.99 14.32
C PHE A 87 -15.42 9.12 15.14
N VAL A 88 -14.26 8.89 14.50
CA VAL A 88 -12.94 9.06 15.14
C VAL A 88 -12.74 10.52 15.56
N GLY A 89 -13.08 11.48 14.69
CA GLY A 89 -12.99 12.92 14.97
C GLY A 89 -13.85 13.34 16.17
N VAL A 90 -15.12 12.90 16.23
CA VAL A 90 -16.02 13.18 17.36
C VAL A 90 -15.50 12.53 18.65
N TYR A 91 -15.00 11.30 18.57
CA TYR A 91 -14.39 10.62 19.71
C TYR A 91 -13.19 11.38 20.27
N LEU A 92 -12.25 11.78 19.40
CA LEU A 92 -11.07 12.56 19.78
C LEU A 92 -11.45 13.94 20.34
N PHE A 93 -12.40 14.65 19.70
CA PHE A 93 -12.89 15.94 20.19
C PHE A 93 -13.50 15.82 21.59
N ARG A 94 -14.29 14.76 21.82
CA ARG A 94 -14.87 14.50 23.14
C ARG A 94 -13.80 14.17 24.20
N ALA A 95 -12.80 13.37 23.82
CA ALA A 95 -11.66 13.04 24.69
C ALA A 95 -10.82 14.28 25.02
N PHE A 96 -10.61 15.16 24.03
CA PHE A 96 -9.94 16.45 24.21
C PHE A 96 -10.69 17.36 25.20
N ARG A 97 -12.01 17.54 25.01
CA ARG A 97 -12.82 18.37 25.91
C ARG A 97 -12.87 17.83 27.35
N ARG A 98 -12.75 16.51 27.53
CA ARG A 98 -12.73 15.90 28.87
C ARG A 98 -11.36 15.94 29.54
N LYS A 99 -10.35 16.60 28.94
CA LYS A 99 -8.95 16.64 29.42
C LYS A 99 -8.35 15.24 29.66
N GLN A 100 -8.85 14.23 28.94
CA GLN A 100 -8.36 12.85 29.03
C GLN A 100 -7.16 12.61 28.11
N LEU A 101 -6.88 13.56 27.20
CA LEU A 101 -5.72 13.51 26.31
C LEU A 101 -4.51 14.05 27.05
N GLN A 102 -3.63 13.16 27.45
CA GLN A 102 -2.25 13.50 27.76
C GLN A 102 -1.50 13.55 26.42
N LEU A 103 -0.77 14.64 26.17
CA LEU A 103 0.15 14.73 25.05
C LEU A 103 1.24 13.69 25.24
N VAL A 104 1.20 12.63 24.45
CA VAL A 104 2.21 11.57 24.45
C VAL A 104 3.20 11.88 23.34
N TYR A 105 4.45 12.09 23.72
CA TYR A 105 5.54 12.30 22.77
C TYR A 105 6.08 10.95 22.29
N PHE A 106 6.73 10.96 21.14
CA PHE A 106 7.36 9.79 20.52
C PHE A 106 8.39 9.09 21.44
N ASN A 107 8.91 9.82 22.42
CA ASN A 107 9.92 9.33 23.36
C ASN A 107 9.31 8.83 24.69
N ASP A 108 8.01 9.03 24.92
CA ASP A 108 7.34 8.61 26.16
C ASP A 108 6.95 7.13 26.11
N ILE A 109 7.02 6.52 24.92
CA ILE A 109 6.78 5.09 24.73
C ILE A 109 8.13 4.39 24.67
N ASP A 110 8.33 3.48 25.60
CA ASP A 110 9.55 2.66 25.68
C ASP A 110 9.48 1.51 24.65
N SER A 111 9.34 1.89 23.37
CA SER A 111 9.21 0.97 22.24
C SER A 111 10.06 1.43 21.08
N VAL A 112 10.66 0.48 20.38
CA VAL A 112 11.40 0.72 19.14
C VAL A 112 10.54 0.56 17.89
N TYR A 113 9.36 -0.06 18.01
CA TYR A 113 8.49 -0.38 16.89
C TYR A 113 8.00 0.84 16.09
N PRO A 114 7.59 1.98 16.70
CA PRO A 114 7.18 3.15 15.95
C PRO A 114 8.28 3.72 15.07
N LEU A 115 9.52 3.76 15.59
CA LEU A 115 10.68 4.20 14.80
C LEU A 115 11.02 3.21 13.69
N PHE A 116 10.89 1.91 13.97
CA PHE A 116 11.10 0.85 12.98
C PHE A 116 10.07 0.93 11.86
N LEU A 117 8.81 1.24 12.18
CA LEU A 117 7.75 1.46 11.19
C LEU A 117 8.08 2.62 10.24
N CYS A 118 8.54 3.76 10.80
CA CYS A 118 9.00 4.89 9.98
C CYS A 118 10.22 4.52 9.11
N LEU A 119 11.14 3.73 9.63
CA LEU A 119 12.30 3.25 8.87
C LEU A 119 11.88 2.33 7.72
N LEU A 120 10.95 1.41 7.95
CA LEU A 120 10.41 0.54 6.90
C LEU A 120 9.69 1.32 5.82
N MET A 121 8.95 2.37 6.20
CA MET A 121 8.30 3.26 5.24
C MET A 121 9.34 4.01 4.39
N ALA A 122 10.40 4.55 5.01
CA ALA A 122 11.50 5.20 4.33
C ALA A 122 12.23 4.22 3.38
N PHE A 123 12.48 3.01 3.83
CA PHE A 123 13.11 1.95 3.03
C PHE A 123 12.24 1.58 1.82
N SER A 124 10.95 1.32 2.03
CA SER A 124 10.02 0.98 0.95
C SER A 124 9.89 2.10 -0.07
N ALA A 125 9.85 3.35 0.38
CA ALA A 125 9.84 4.54 -0.49
C ALA A 125 11.11 4.63 -1.33
N THR A 126 12.28 4.40 -0.73
CA THR A 126 13.57 4.41 -1.44
C THR A 126 13.65 3.30 -2.48
N VAL A 127 13.22 2.07 -2.14
CA VAL A 127 13.21 0.95 -3.08
C VAL A 127 12.23 1.20 -4.23
N TYR A 128 11.04 1.73 -3.93
CA TYR A 128 10.04 2.11 -4.92
C TYR A 128 10.61 3.11 -5.93
N GLU A 129 11.19 4.22 -5.44
CA GLU A 129 11.76 5.24 -6.32
C GLU A 129 12.98 4.71 -7.09
N SER A 130 13.82 3.89 -6.46
CA SER A 130 14.93 3.22 -7.15
C SER A 130 14.46 2.34 -8.30
N MET A 131 13.32 1.66 -8.11
CA MET A 131 12.72 0.82 -9.15
C MET A 131 12.19 1.67 -10.31
N GLN A 132 11.57 2.82 -10.02
CA GLN A 132 11.10 3.76 -11.05
C GLN A 132 12.27 4.34 -11.89
N VAL A 133 13.39 4.64 -11.23
CA VAL A 133 14.55 5.26 -11.90
C VAL A 133 15.40 4.25 -12.67
N PHE A 134 15.65 3.07 -12.09
CA PHE A 134 16.63 2.12 -12.65
C PHE A 134 16.01 0.96 -13.44
N VAL A 135 14.77 0.56 -13.11
CA VAL A 135 14.13 -0.63 -13.72
C VAL A 135 12.62 -0.39 -13.88
N PRO A 136 12.20 0.64 -14.66
CA PRO A 136 10.80 1.02 -14.82
C PRO A 136 9.92 -0.11 -15.35
N ASP A 137 10.44 -0.93 -16.27
CA ASP A 137 9.72 -2.07 -16.85
C ASP A 137 9.24 -3.08 -15.80
N THR A 138 10.00 -3.25 -14.71
CA THR A 138 9.60 -4.13 -13.61
C THR A 138 8.36 -3.62 -12.89
N TRP A 139 8.28 -2.30 -12.69
CA TRP A 139 7.11 -1.68 -12.07
C TRP A 139 5.90 -1.72 -13.00
N GLU A 140 6.08 -1.42 -14.28
CA GLU A 140 5.02 -1.48 -15.28
C GLU A 140 4.43 -2.90 -15.36
N HIS A 141 5.30 -3.92 -15.42
CA HIS A 141 4.85 -5.32 -15.42
C HIS A 141 4.08 -5.68 -14.13
N PHE A 142 4.53 -5.21 -12.97
CA PHE A 142 3.84 -5.43 -11.70
C PHE A 142 2.49 -4.70 -11.64
N TYR A 143 2.40 -3.50 -12.19
CA TYR A 143 1.16 -2.72 -12.25
C TYR A 143 0.06 -3.47 -13.01
N PHE A 144 0.41 -4.11 -14.13
CA PHE A 144 -0.54 -4.90 -14.92
C PHE A 144 -0.76 -6.33 -14.38
N ASN A 145 0.18 -6.89 -13.65
CA ASN A 145 0.12 -8.24 -13.09
C ASN A 145 0.45 -8.21 -11.60
N PRO A 146 -0.43 -7.62 -10.75
CA PRO A 146 -0.14 -7.47 -9.33
C PRO A 146 -0.08 -8.83 -8.64
N THR A 147 0.92 -9.00 -7.80
CA THR A 147 1.12 -10.20 -6.98
C THR A 147 1.54 -9.83 -5.57
N LEU A 148 1.10 -10.59 -4.57
CA LEU A 148 1.56 -10.45 -3.19
C LEU A 148 2.76 -11.37 -2.88
N SER A 149 3.05 -12.33 -3.78
CA SER A 149 4.13 -13.29 -3.58
C SER A 149 5.49 -12.67 -3.92
N PRO A 150 6.43 -12.61 -2.98
CA PRO A 150 7.77 -12.08 -3.23
C PRO A 150 8.70 -13.06 -3.98
N PHE A 151 8.29 -14.32 -4.18
CA PHE A 151 9.22 -15.37 -4.62
C PHE A 151 9.28 -15.58 -6.14
N LYS A 152 8.32 -15.07 -6.90
CA LYS A 152 8.24 -15.29 -8.38
C LYS A 152 8.41 -13.99 -9.17
N VAL A 153 9.07 -13.02 -8.60
CA VAL A 153 9.23 -11.67 -9.16
C VAL A 153 10.70 -11.26 -9.19
N PRO A 154 11.09 -10.26 -9.98
CA PRO A 154 12.46 -9.74 -10.00
C PRO A 154 12.94 -9.33 -8.60
N PHE A 155 14.25 -9.46 -8.34
CA PHE A 155 14.84 -9.26 -7.01
C PHE A 155 14.45 -7.94 -6.34
N ILE A 156 14.49 -6.83 -7.08
CA ILE A 156 14.16 -5.50 -6.53
C ILE A 156 12.69 -5.41 -6.09
N LEU A 157 11.78 -5.99 -6.88
CA LEU A 157 10.35 -6.07 -6.55
C LEU A 157 10.11 -7.03 -5.37
N SER A 158 10.86 -8.14 -5.29
CA SER A 158 10.83 -9.05 -4.14
C SER A 158 11.20 -8.35 -2.85
N VAL A 159 12.27 -7.54 -2.85
CA VAL A 159 12.68 -6.74 -1.70
C VAL A 159 11.62 -5.72 -1.30
N PHE A 160 10.98 -5.07 -2.27
CA PHE A 160 9.88 -4.14 -2.03
C PHE A 160 8.68 -4.83 -1.38
N LEU A 161 8.24 -5.98 -1.91
CA LEU A 161 7.12 -6.75 -1.36
C LEU A 161 7.41 -7.28 0.04
N LEU A 162 8.63 -7.76 0.29
CA LEU A 162 9.06 -8.14 1.65
C LEU A 162 9.03 -6.94 2.61
N GLY A 163 9.43 -5.76 2.15
CA GLY A 163 9.32 -4.52 2.92
C GLY A 163 7.88 -4.20 3.30
N ILE A 164 6.92 -4.36 2.38
CA ILE A 164 5.49 -4.16 2.64
C ILE A 164 4.97 -5.18 3.66
N TRP A 165 5.30 -6.45 3.51
CA TRP A 165 4.90 -7.48 4.47
C TRP A 165 5.45 -7.21 5.87
N LEU A 166 6.73 -6.85 5.96
CA LEU A 166 7.34 -6.52 7.23
C LEU A 166 6.71 -5.26 7.86
N PHE A 167 6.37 -4.25 7.03
CA PHE A 167 5.65 -3.06 7.47
C PHE A 167 4.30 -3.43 8.11
N LEU A 168 3.52 -4.32 7.48
CA LEU A 168 2.23 -4.77 8.03
C LEU A 168 2.39 -5.48 9.38
N ILE A 169 3.39 -6.36 9.49
CA ILE A 169 3.68 -7.10 10.73
C ILE A 169 4.06 -6.13 11.85
N VAL A 170 4.96 -5.20 11.57
CA VAL A 170 5.41 -4.21 12.55
C VAL A 170 4.28 -3.24 12.91
N ALA A 171 3.40 -2.88 11.97
CA ALA A 171 2.23 -2.07 12.26
C ALA A 171 1.29 -2.76 13.26
N LEU A 172 1.05 -4.06 13.12
CA LEU A 172 0.27 -4.83 14.10
C LEU A 172 0.96 -4.87 15.47
N ALA A 173 2.30 -5.03 15.50
CA ALA A 173 3.06 -4.99 16.74
C ALA A 173 2.99 -3.61 17.43
N VAL A 174 3.04 -2.53 16.65
CA VAL A 174 2.83 -1.16 17.16
C VAL A 174 1.45 -1.01 17.79
N LEU A 175 0.40 -1.51 17.11
CA LEU A 175 -0.96 -1.44 17.63
C LEU A 175 -1.08 -2.15 18.99
N ASP A 176 -0.60 -3.39 19.07
CA ASP A 176 -0.66 -4.17 20.31
C ASP A 176 0.10 -3.46 21.46
N ASP A 177 1.30 -2.97 21.17
CA ASP A 177 2.15 -2.29 22.16
C ASP A 177 1.53 -0.98 22.65
N LEU A 178 0.96 -0.16 21.75
CA LEU A 178 0.30 1.09 22.09
C LEU A 178 -0.94 0.90 22.97
N PHE A 179 -1.79 -0.07 22.64
CA PHE A 179 -3.01 -0.33 23.41
C PHE A 179 -2.73 -0.99 24.77
N ARG A 180 -1.53 -1.56 24.97
CA ARG A 180 -1.07 -2.04 26.26
C ARG A 180 -0.52 -0.92 27.15
N GLN A 181 0.16 0.06 26.58
CA GLN A 181 0.85 1.12 27.34
C GLN A 181 0.01 2.36 27.55
N LEU A 182 -0.93 2.66 26.64
CA LEU A 182 -1.70 3.90 26.62
C LEU A 182 -3.19 3.67 26.82
N THR A 183 -3.87 4.71 27.30
CA THR A 183 -5.33 4.74 27.25
C THR A 183 -5.81 4.77 25.79
N PRO A 184 -7.00 4.19 25.47
CA PRO A 184 -7.46 4.12 24.08
C PRO A 184 -7.49 5.47 23.36
N ALA A 185 -7.83 6.57 24.05
CA ALA A 185 -7.84 7.91 23.48
C ALA A 185 -6.43 8.41 23.13
N ALA A 186 -5.46 8.18 24.03
CA ALA A 186 -4.06 8.56 23.81
C ALA A 186 -3.42 7.69 22.69
N ALA A 187 -3.73 6.39 22.67
CA ALA A 187 -3.27 5.47 21.62
C ALA A 187 -3.74 5.90 20.23
N VAL A 188 -5.02 6.23 20.05
CA VAL A 188 -5.56 6.71 18.77
C VAL A 188 -4.89 8.03 18.36
N PHE A 189 -4.69 8.97 19.28
CA PHE A 189 -4.02 10.22 18.98
C PHE A 189 -2.55 10.01 18.56
N TYR A 190 -1.85 9.14 19.27
CA TYR A 190 -0.48 8.77 18.93
C TYR A 190 -0.41 8.10 17.55
N LEU A 191 -1.34 7.19 17.23
CA LEU A 191 -1.41 6.53 15.92
C LEU A 191 -1.60 7.54 14.78
N LEU A 192 -2.45 8.56 14.96
CA LEU A 192 -2.61 9.62 13.96
C LEU A 192 -1.29 10.38 13.73
N GLY A 193 -0.55 10.69 14.80
CA GLY A 193 0.77 11.31 14.70
C GLY A 193 1.78 10.40 14.00
N LEU A 194 1.78 9.11 14.32
CA LEU A 194 2.63 8.11 13.70
C LEU A 194 2.31 7.92 12.22
N MET A 195 1.02 7.83 11.85
CA MET A 195 0.59 7.77 10.45
C MET A 195 1.06 9.01 9.67
N SER A 196 0.89 10.20 10.24
CA SER A 196 1.38 11.44 9.64
C SER A 196 2.90 11.41 9.44
N SER A 197 3.65 10.90 10.42
CA SER A 197 5.10 10.74 10.32
C SER A 197 5.51 9.75 9.24
N CYS A 198 4.81 8.62 9.11
CA CYS A 198 5.04 7.63 8.05
C CYS A 198 4.77 8.22 6.66
N ILE A 199 3.66 8.96 6.50
CA ILE A 199 3.33 9.63 5.24
C ILE A 199 4.41 10.66 4.88
N PHE A 200 4.84 11.47 5.86
CA PHE A 200 5.93 12.43 5.66
C PHE A 200 7.22 11.73 5.24
N CYS A 201 7.61 10.65 5.94
CA CYS A 201 8.79 9.84 5.57
C CYS A 201 8.67 9.31 4.14
N TYR A 202 7.50 8.80 3.74
CA TYR A 202 7.29 8.27 2.40
C TYR A 202 7.56 9.32 1.32
N PHE A 203 6.89 10.46 1.38
CA PHE A 203 7.07 11.53 0.39
C PHE A 203 8.48 12.14 0.43
N PHE A 204 9.02 12.34 1.63
CA PHE A 204 10.38 12.85 1.79
C PHE A 204 11.41 11.93 1.12
N PHE A 205 11.32 10.62 1.36
CA PHE A 205 12.28 9.67 0.81
C PHE A 205 12.10 9.47 -0.70
N ILE A 206 10.89 9.50 -1.26
CA ILE A 206 10.68 9.52 -2.71
C ILE A 206 11.42 10.73 -3.31
N LEU A 207 11.13 11.94 -2.82
CA LEU A 207 11.71 13.16 -3.36
C LEU A 207 13.24 13.18 -3.24
N MET A 208 13.78 12.78 -2.09
CA MET A 208 15.22 12.77 -1.85
C MET A 208 15.94 11.66 -2.62
N THR A 209 15.30 10.52 -2.85
CA THR A 209 15.86 9.42 -3.64
C THR A 209 15.91 9.77 -5.12
N HIS A 210 14.94 10.49 -5.62
CA HIS A 210 14.93 11.00 -7.00
C HIS A 210 16.19 11.83 -7.33
N ILE A 211 16.69 12.60 -6.37
CA ILE A 211 17.93 13.38 -6.49
C ILE A 211 19.17 12.66 -5.92
N TYR A 212 19.08 11.34 -5.71
CA TYR A 212 20.14 10.46 -5.16
C TYR A 212 20.60 10.76 -3.72
N ILE A 213 20.13 11.81 -3.09
CA ILE A 213 20.47 12.17 -1.70
C ILE A 213 19.75 11.25 -0.69
N GLY A 214 18.61 10.68 -1.07
CA GLY A 214 17.80 9.79 -0.23
C GLY A 214 18.56 8.58 0.30
N TYR A 215 19.50 8.05 -0.46
CA TYR A 215 20.37 6.93 -0.01
C TYR A 215 21.23 7.30 1.20
N LEU A 216 21.77 8.52 1.24
CA LEU A 216 22.52 9.02 2.38
C LEU A 216 21.63 9.21 3.61
N PHE A 217 20.43 9.77 3.42
CA PHE A 217 19.46 9.90 4.50
C PHE A 217 18.99 8.53 5.02
N LEU A 218 18.79 7.55 4.16
CA LEU A 218 18.42 6.20 4.57
C LEU A 218 19.52 5.55 5.41
N THR A 219 20.78 5.63 5.00
CA THR A 219 21.90 5.09 5.77
C THR A 219 22.03 5.78 7.13
N PHE A 220 21.84 7.11 7.18
CA PHE A 220 21.81 7.85 8.43
C PHE A 220 20.63 7.41 9.33
N PHE A 221 19.45 7.21 8.76
CA PHE A 221 18.28 6.76 9.51
C PHE A 221 18.48 5.34 10.07
N ILE A 222 19.04 4.42 9.29
CA ILE A 222 19.43 3.08 9.75
C ILE A 222 20.41 3.17 10.92
N TRP A 223 21.40 4.06 10.85
CA TRP A 223 22.37 4.25 11.93
C TRP A 223 21.70 4.77 13.21
N VAL A 224 20.80 5.76 13.10
CA VAL A 224 20.02 6.29 14.24
C VAL A 224 19.18 5.19 14.87
N PHE A 225 18.51 4.39 14.05
CA PHE A 225 17.71 3.25 14.52
C PHE A 225 18.57 2.22 15.23
N ALA A 226 19.67 1.80 14.64
CA ALA A 226 20.61 0.84 15.27
C ALA A 226 21.14 1.36 16.61
N LYS A 227 21.46 2.65 16.71
CA LYS A 227 21.90 3.29 17.95
C LYS A 227 20.79 3.28 19.01
N LYS A 228 19.53 3.54 18.63
CA LYS A 228 18.39 3.48 19.55
C LYS A 228 18.14 2.05 20.03
N VAL A 229 18.16 1.07 19.13
CA VAL A 229 18.03 -0.35 19.45
C VAL A 229 19.15 -0.78 20.41
N HIS A 230 20.40 -0.46 20.13
CA HIS A 230 21.52 -0.80 20.99
C HIS A 230 21.41 -0.19 22.39
N ARG A 231 20.83 0.99 22.53
CA ARG A 231 20.60 1.64 23.83
C ARG A 231 19.44 1.03 24.62
N ASN A 232 18.39 0.53 23.91
CA ASN A 232 17.17 0.01 24.53
C ASN A 232 17.11 -1.52 24.63
N ILE A 233 18.22 -2.22 24.35
CA ILE A 233 18.25 -3.68 24.46
C ILE A 233 18.15 -4.07 25.94
N SER A 234 16.93 -4.18 26.44
CA SER A 234 16.60 -5.15 27.45
C SER A 234 16.20 -6.45 26.75
N LEU A 235 16.82 -7.56 27.13
CA LEU A 235 16.70 -8.87 26.51
C LEU A 235 15.26 -9.36 26.24
N THR A 236 14.28 -8.84 26.96
CA THR A 236 12.85 -9.21 26.86
C THR A 236 12.19 -8.77 25.53
N HIS A 237 12.60 -7.67 24.94
CA HIS A 237 12.01 -7.19 23.70
C HIS A 237 12.53 -7.92 22.45
N TYR A 238 13.69 -8.53 22.53
CA TYR A 238 14.29 -9.28 21.43
C TYR A 238 13.48 -10.51 21.06
N TYR A 239 13.01 -11.26 22.08
CA TYR A 239 12.19 -12.48 21.84
C TYR A 239 10.81 -12.20 21.24
N ALA A 240 10.22 -11.05 21.53
CA ALA A 240 8.94 -10.66 20.95
C ALA A 240 9.07 -10.34 19.45
N LEU A 241 10.13 -9.64 19.05
CA LEU A 241 10.40 -9.32 17.65
C LEU A 241 10.65 -10.59 16.83
N ASP A 242 11.43 -11.54 17.35
CA ASP A 242 11.73 -12.81 16.69
C ASP A 242 10.45 -13.65 16.49
N ALA A 243 9.56 -13.67 17.48
CA ALA A 243 8.27 -14.36 17.39
C ALA A 243 7.36 -13.74 16.32
N PHE A 244 7.27 -12.41 16.25
CA PHE A 244 6.47 -11.70 15.23
C PHE A 244 7.03 -11.89 13.82
N ILE A 245 8.36 -11.82 13.66
CA ILE A 245 9.01 -12.07 12.37
C ILE A 245 8.78 -13.51 11.93
N GLY A 246 8.89 -14.47 12.84
CA GLY A 246 8.62 -15.89 12.56
C GLY A 246 7.19 -16.15 12.10
N ILE A 247 6.19 -15.57 12.78
CA ILE A 247 4.77 -15.67 12.40
C ILE A 247 4.53 -15.00 11.04
N GLY A 248 5.16 -13.85 10.78
CA GLY A 248 5.03 -13.14 9.51
C GLY A 248 5.61 -13.93 8.33
N ILE A 249 6.78 -14.53 8.49
CA ILE A 249 7.39 -15.39 7.47
C ILE A 249 6.50 -16.60 7.20
N ALA A 250 5.93 -17.22 8.23
CA ALA A 250 5.01 -18.35 8.09
C ALA A 250 3.74 -17.95 7.31
N LEU A 251 3.17 -16.75 7.58
CA LEU A 251 2.02 -16.20 6.85
C LEU A 251 2.36 -15.91 5.38
N ILE A 252 3.52 -15.34 5.08
CA ILE A 252 3.98 -15.08 3.72
C ILE A 252 4.09 -16.40 2.93
N ILE A 253 4.66 -17.45 3.55
CA ILE A 253 4.77 -18.77 2.94
C ILE A 253 3.38 -19.37 2.68
N LEU A 254 2.46 -19.25 3.63
CA LEU A 254 1.10 -19.80 3.51
C LEU A 254 0.29 -19.12 2.38
N ILE A 255 0.47 -17.82 2.16
CA ILE A 255 -0.25 -17.05 1.11
C ILE A 255 0.41 -17.26 -0.27
N SER A 256 1.69 -17.65 -0.30
CA SER A 256 2.45 -17.85 -1.54
C SER A 256 2.35 -19.26 -2.13
N THR A 257 1.81 -20.22 -1.38
CA THR A 257 1.47 -21.56 -1.86
C THR A 257 0.06 -21.62 -2.40
#